data_65db008349ca45f05dd7529bec38660b
#
_entry.id   65db008349ca45f05dd7529bec38660b
#
_cell.length_a   1.000
_cell.length_b   1.000
_cell.length_c   1.000
_cell.angle_alpha   90.00
_cell.angle_beta   90.00
_cell.angle_gamma   90.00
#
_symmetry.space_group_name_H-M   'P 1'
#
loop_
_entity.id
_entity.type
_entity.pdbx_description
1 polymer ?
#
loop_
_entity_poly.entity_id
_entity_poly.type
_entity_poly.pdbx_seq_one_letter_code
_entity_poly.pdbx_strand_id
1 'polypeptide(L)'
;DYAPGRQRGATRNAVSWIDSDGTPRHAVIGDHRPLVIDGHRIYTSPNKGFAPLLRWQPANGEALLGTVHLPSFPANELRQSREWRLPDGREVWVMLQFDETLIDPARHASFTKPAQHRLVVRIGDTRALLAPGEPIAIDGGVLVYEGLRTWMGYRVTHDPTLPWLLGASLLAALAMAWHYAAKFAAAAPARTLNPGVADA
;
A
#
# COMPACT_ATOMS: atom_id res chain seq x y z
N ASP A 1 2.39 12.40 3.12
CA ASP A 1 2.76 13.63 3.81
C ASP A 1 3.20 13.32 5.25
N TYR A 2 3.98 14.22 5.84
CA TYR A 2 4.46 14.17 7.23
C TYR A 2 4.22 15.52 7.89
N ALA A 3 3.74 15.50 9.12
CA ALA A 3 3.66 16.66 10.00
C ALA A 3 4.97 16.83 10.81
N PRO A 4 5.15 17.97 11.50
CA PRO A 4 6.26 18.15 12.42
C PRO A 4 6.40 16.98 13.40
N GLY A 5 7.63 16.66 13.80
CA GLY A 5 7.95 15.47 14.57
C GLY A 5 7.99 14.18 13.75
N ARG A 6 8.00 14.26 12.42
CA ARG A 6 7.91 13.13 11.47
C ARG A 6 6.63 12.30 11.63
N GLN A 7 5.59 12.89 12.18
CA GLN A 7 4.30 12.22 12.30
C GLN A 7 3.70 12.00 10.91
N ARG A 8 3.28 10.78 10.64
CA ARG A 8 2.65 10.45 9.37
C ARG A 8 1.32 11.20 9.24
N GLY A 9 1.19 11.97 8.18
CA GLY A 9 -0.07 12.54 7.72
C GLY A 9 -0.79 11.61 6.74
N ALA A 10 -1.71 12.18 5.95
CA ALA A 10 -2.44 11.45 4.93
C ALA A 10 -1.51 10.90 3.84
N THR A 11 -1.76 9.68 3.43
CA THR A 11 -1.11 9.10 2.25
C THR A 11 -2.03 9.27 1.04
N ARG A 12 -1.49 9.80 -0.05
CA ARG A 12 -2.16 9.89 -1.35
C ARG A 12 -1.24 9.34 -2.42
N ASN A 13 -1.78 8.53 -3.30
CA ASN A 13 -1.02 7.96 -4.41
C ASN A 13 -1.84 7.98 -5.69
N ALA A 14 -1.25 8.52 -6.75
CA ALA A 14 -1.82 8.42 -8.09
C ALA A 14 -1.45 7.06 -8.67
N VAL A 15 -2.43 6.31 -9.07
CA VAL A 15 -2.28 4.97 -9.65
C VAL A 15 -2.85 4.93 -11.05
N SER A 16 -2.23 4.14 -11.91
CA SER A 16 -2.68 3.86 -13.25
C SER A 16 -2.71 2.35 -13.46
N TRP A 17 -3.75 1.86 -14.10
CA TRP A 17 -3.87 0.45 -14.44
C TRP A 17 -4.57 0.30 -15.80
N ILE A 18 -4.49 -0.89 -16.35
CA ILE A 18 -5.26 -1.27 -17.53
C ILE A 18 -6.42 -2.14 -17.03
N ASP A 19 -7.63 -1.72 -17.35
CA ASP A 19 -8.84 -2.43 -16.98
C ASP A 19 -8.99 -3.73 -17.80
N SER A 20 -9.90 -4.60 -17.40
CA SER A 20 -10.18 -5.88 -18.10
C SER A 20 -10.59 -5.71 -19.56
N ASP A 21 -11.13 -4.56 -19.93
CA ASP A 21 -11.47 -4.17 -21.30
C ASP A 21 -10.30 -3.60 -22.11
N GLY A 22 -9.08 -3.54 -21.53
CA GLY A 22 -7.88 -2.94 -22.13
C GLY A 22 -7.80 -1.41 -22.00
N THR A 23 -8.76 -0.78 -21.32
CA THR A 23 -8.81 0.69 -21.19
C THR A 23 -7.88 1.17 -20.07
N PRO A 24 -6.99 2.15 -20.33
CA PRO A 24 -6.19 2.78 -19.28
C PRO A 24 -7.09 3.57 -18.31
N ARG A 25 -6.92 3.32 -17.03
CA ARG A 25 -7.63 3.99 -15.94
C ARG A 25 -6.64 4.68 -15.01
N HIS A 26 -7.10 5.75 -14.36
CA HIS A 26 -6.32 6.49 -13.38
C HIS A 26 -7.17 6.81 -12.16
N ALA A 27 -6.60 6.76 -10.98
CA ALA A 27 -7.25 7.20 -9.75
C ALA A 27 -6.22 7.73 -8.76
N VAL A 28 -6.70 8.56 -7.81
CA VAL A 28 -5.94 8.90 -6.61
C VAL A 28 -6.54 8.12 -5.46
N ILE A 29 -5.74 7.27 -4.88
CA ILE A 29 -6.10 6.46 -3.71
C ILE A 29 -5.44 6.99 -2.45
N GLY A 30 -5.99 6.64 -1.30
CA GLY A 30 -5.51 7.14 0.00
C GLY A 30 -5.94 6.24 1.15
N ASP A 31 -5.66 6.70 2.38
CA ASP A 31 -5.93 5.94 3.60
C ASP A 31 -7.42 5.58 3.77
N HIS A 32 -8.32 6.48 3.34
CA HIS A 32 -9.78 6.31 3.43
C HIS A 32 -10.47 6.22 2.07
N ARG A 33 -9.69 6.16 1.01
CA ARG A 33 -10.20 6.09 -0.36
C ARG A 33 -9.50 4.97 -1.12
N PRO A 34 -9.92 3.70 -0.94
CA PRO A 34 -9.33 2.58 -1.63
C PRO A 34 -9.68 2.60 -3.12
N LEU A 35 -8.84 1.98 -3.92
CA LEU A 35 -9.19 1.55 -5.26
C LEU A 35 -9.99 0.24 -5.15
N VAL A 36 -11.09 0.16 -5.89
CA VAL A 36 -11.90 -1.07 -5.98
C VAL A 36 -11.82 -1.60 -7.41
N ILE A 37 -11.29 -2.80 -7.56
CA ILE A 37 -11.19 -3.51 -8.84
C ILE A 37 -11.61 -4.96 -8.59
N ASP A 38 -12.57 -5.46 -9.36
CA ASP A 38 -13.06 -6.85 -9.33
C ASP A 38 -13.37 -7.34 -7.91
N GLY A 39 -14.03 -6.50 -7.09
CA GLY A 39 -14.37 -6.82 -5.70
C GLY A 39 -13.22 -6.73 -4.70
N HIS A 40 -12.01 -6.48 -5.18
CA HIS A 40 -10.85 -6.24 -4.33
C HIS A 40 -10.73 -4.77 -3.95
N ARG A 41 -10.47 -4.50 -2.69
CA ARG A 41 -10.19 -3.15 -2.17
C ARG A 41 -8.71 -3.00 -1.89
N ILE A 42 -8.07 -2.04 -2.57
CA ILE A 42 -6.64 -1.78 -2.50
C ILE A 42 -6.43 -0.47 -1.74
N TYR A 43 -5.88 -0.58 -0.53
CA TYR A 43 -5.57 0.55 0.35
C TYR A 43 -4.09 0.86 0.29
N THR A 44 -3.73 2.13 0.47
CA THR A 44 -2.35 2.51 0.75
C THR A 44 -1.92 1.97 2.11
N SER A 45 -0.64 1.59 2.22
CA SER A 45 -0.03 1.25 3.51
C SER A 45 0.94 2.35 3.96
N PRO A 46 1.34 2.39 5.22
CA PRO A 46 2.39 3.32 5.67
C PRO A 46 3.75 3.01 5.07
N ASN A 47 3.95 1.79 4.56
CA ASN A 47 5.23 1.34 4.05
C ASN A 47 5.51 1.90 2.66
N LYS A 48 6.57 2.66 2.56
CA LYS A 48 7.08 3.23 1.32
C LYS A 48 8.57 3.49 1.47
N GLY A 49 9.29 3.54 0.38
CA GLY A 49 10.73 3.72 0.44
C GLY A 49 11.36 3.84 -0.93
N PHE A 50 12.65 3.66 -0.97
CA PHE A 50 13.46 3.75 -2.17
C PHE A 50 13.77 2.37 -2.73
N ALA A 51 13.94 2.31 -4.05
CA ALA A 51 14.27 1.10 -4.77
C ALA A 51 15.29 1.44 -5.87
N PRO A 52 16.59 1.28 -5.61
CA PRO A 52 17.61 1.34 -6.65
C PRO A 52 17.27 0.39 -7.80
N LEU A 53 17.28 0.90 -9.02
CA LEU A 53 17.13 0.13 -10.25
C LEU A 53 18.52 -0.30 -10.71
N LEU A 54 18.73 -1.58 -10.82
CA LEU A 54 20.00 -2.19 -11.20
C LEU A 54 19.83 -3.01 -12.46
N ARG A 55 20.80 -2.93 -13.35
CA ARG A 55 20.91 -3.81 -14.52
C ARG A 55 22.12 -4.71 -14.35
N TRP A 56 21.87 -5.98 -14.29
CA TRP A 56 22.91 -7.01 -14.32
C TRP A 56 23.13 -7.49 -15.76
N GLN A 57 24.35 -7.33 -16.25
CA GLN A 57 24.79 -7.81 -17.55
C GLN A 57 25.78 -8.93 -17.32
N PRO A 58 25.38 -10.20 -17.37
CA PRO A 58 26.30 -11.31 -17.27
C PRO A 58 27.23 -11.36 -18.48
N ALA A 59 28.44 -11.91 -18.31
CA ALA A 59 29.39 -12.11 -19.41
C ALA A 59 28.80 -12.99 -20.53
N ASN A 60 27.93 -13.93 -20.15
CA ASN A 60 27.20 -14.80 -21.07
C ASN A 60 25.71 -14.75 -20.69
N GLY A 61 24.85 -14.31 -21.59
CA GLY A 61 23.41 -14.25 -21.40
C GLY A 61 22.80 -12.86 -21.57
N GLU A 62 21.51 -12.77 -21.33
CA GLU A 62 20.76 -11.52 -21.48
C GLU A 62 20.88 -10.63 -20.25
N ALA A 63 20.79 -9.34 -20.46
CA ALA A 63 20.75 -8.37 -19.39
C ALA A 63 19.45 -8.50 -18.56
N LEU A 64 19.58 -8.46 -17.25
CA LEU A 64 18.47 -8.51 -16.32
C LEU A 64 18.33 -7.17 -15.61
N LEU A 65 17.12 -6.61 -15.66
CA LEU A 65 16.78 -5.35 -15.00
C LEU A 65 15.90 -5.66 -13.77
N GLY A 66 16.27 -5.11 -12.63
CA GLY A 66 15.52 -5.32 -11.39
C GLY A 66 15.70 -4.21 -10.38
N THR A 67 14.85 -4.19 -9.36
CA THR A 67 14.94 -3.23 -8.26
C THR A 67 15.23 -3.93 -6.95
N VAL A 68 16.03 -3.28 -6.11
CA VAL A 68 16.26 -3.71 -4.72
C VAL A 68 15.44 -2.81 -3.80
N HIS A 69 14.38 -3.35 -3.18
CA HIS A 69 13.57 -2.58 -2.23
C HIS A 69 14.35 -2.35 -0.95
N LEU A 70 14.71 -1.11 -0.67
CA LEU A 70 15.32 -0.71 0.58
C LEU A 70 14.28 -0.65 1.71
N PRO A 71 14.70 -0.61 2.99
CA PRO A 71 13.79 -0.48 4.12
C PRO A 71 12.85 0.71 3.99
N SER A 72 11.70 0.63 4.67
CA SER A 72 10.71 1.71 4.68
C SER A 72 11.32 3.00 5.23
N PHE A 73 11.06 4.13 4.56
CA PHE A 73 11.55 5.45 4.94
C PHE A 73 10.38 6.30 5.47
N PRO A 74 10.53 7.01 6.62
CA PRO A 74 11.74 7.27 7.41
C PRO A 74 12.02 6.26 8.55
N ALA A 75 11.38 5.09 8.51
CA ALA A 75 11.60 4.03 9.50
C ALA A 75 13.07 3.53 9.52
N ASN A 76 13.38 2.60 10.43
CA ASN A 76 14.68 1.94 10.55
C ASN A 76 15.86 2.90 10.74
N GLU A 77 15.68 3.92 11.58
CA GLU A 77 16.73 4.93 11.88
C GLU A 77 17.28 5.61 10.61
N LEU A 78 16.45 5.75 9.59
CA LEU A 78 16.80 6.28 8.25
C LEU A 78 17.82 5.43 7.48
N ARG A 79 18.12 4.24 7.92
CA ARG A 79 19.05 3.34 7.21
C ARG A 79 18.44 2.88 5.91
N GLN A 80 19.15 3.10 4.83
CA GLN A 80 18.74 2.73 3.49
C GLN A 80 19.75 1.76 2.88
N SER A 81 19.88 0.57 3.51
CA SER A 81 20.77 -0.48 3.05
C SER A 81 20.07 -1.84 3.07
N ARG A 82 20.49 -2.73 2.18
CA ARG A 82 19.97 -4.09 2.08
C ARG A 82 21.00 -5.05 1.46
N GLU A 83 20.95 -6.29 1.93
CA GLU A 83 21.59 -7.44 1.27
C GLU A 83 20.59 -8.13 0.35
N TRP A 84 21.07 -8.57 -0.79
CA TRP A 84 20.31 -9.33 -1.77
C TRP A 84 21.23 -10.22 -2.59
N ARG A 85 20.68 -11.04 -3.46
CA ARG A 85 21.48 -11.94 -4.30
C ARG A 85 21.25 -11.68 -5.78
N LEU A 86 22.34 -11.67 -6.53
CA LEU A 86 22.29 -11.71 -7.99
C LEU A 86 21.66 -13.05 -8.46
N PRO A 87 21.17 -13.11 -9.70
CA PRO A 87 20.62 -14.35 -10.26
C PRO A 87 21.60 -15.54 -10.24
N ASP A 88 22.89 -15.28 -10.24
CA ASP A 88 23.96 -16.28 -10.11
C ASP A 88 24.27 -16.70 -8.66
N GLY A 89 23.53 -16.17 -7.68
CA GLY A 89 23.64 -16.53 -6.26
C GLY A 89 24.62 -15.69 -5.45
N ARG A 90 25.40 -14.80 -6.06
CA ARG A 90 26.35 -13.94 -5.32
C ARG A 90 25.63 -12.92 -4.45
N GLU A 91 26.15 -12.73 -3.25
CA GLU A 91 25.64 -11.76 -2.30
C GLU A 91 26.13 -10.36 -2.65
N VAL A 92 25.20 -9.43 -2.65
CA VAL A 92 25.44 -8.00 -2.90
C VAL A 92 24.83 -7.21 -1.77
N TRP A 93 25.61 -6.32 -1.19
CA TRP A 93 25.12 -5.33 -0.25
C TRP A 93 25.06 -3.98 -0.93
N VAL A 94 23.95 -3.28 -0.76
CA VAL A 94 23.74 -1.94 -1.29
C VAL A 94 23.35 -0.98 -0.20
N MET A 95 23.77 0.29 -0.32
CA MET A 95 23.35 1.39 0.55
C MET A 95 23.17 2.66 -0.26
N LEU A 96 21.97 3.23 -0.17
CA LEU A 96 21.67 4.53 -0.77
C LEU A 96 22.24 5.64 0.08
N GLN A 97 22.98 6.55 -0.54
CA GLN A 97 23.52 7.77 0.08
C GLN A 97 22.92 9.02 -0.57
N PHE A 98 22.51 9.96 0.26
CA PHE A 98 22.07 11.30 -0.10
C PHE A 98 22.25 12.23 1.09
N ASP A 99 22.52 13.50 0.83
CA ASP A 99 22.79 14.50 1.88
C ASP A 99 21.56 15.36 2.20
N GLU A 100 20.48 15.23 1.41
CA GLU A 100 19.26 16.00 1.57
C GLU A 100 18.45 15.55 2.80
N THR A 101 17.94 16.50 3.57
CA THR A 101 16.94 16.22 4.60
C THR A 101 15.56 16.14 3.96
N LEU A 102 15.18 14.96 3.49
CA LEU A 102 13.91 14.73 2.78
C LEU A 102 12.68 14.97 3.65
N ILE A 103 12.77 14.69 4.95
CA ILE A 103 11.69 14.91 5.91
C ILE A 103 12.25 15.71 7.07
N ASP A 104 12.04 17.02 7.01
CA ASP A 104 12.43 17.95 8.07
C ASP A 104 11.50 17.73 9.28
N PRO A 105 12.05 17.39 10.46
CA PRO A 105 11.22 17.19 11.65
C PRO A 105 10.55 18.46 12.17
N ALA A 106 10.99 19.63 11.74
CA ALA A 106 10.41 20.91 12.16
C ALA A 106 9.24 21.39 11.30
N ARG A 107 9.05 20.82 10.11
CA ARG A 107 8.08 21.28 9.10
C ARG A 107 7.25 20.15 8.52
N HIS A 108 6.15 20.54 7.86
CA HIS A 108 5.42 19.63 6.97
C HIS A 108 6.30 19.27 5.77
N ALA A 109 6.35 17.99 5.44
CA ALA A 109 7.12 17.48 4.34
C ALA A 109 6.32 16.40 3.57
N SER A 110 6.59 16.29 2.28
CA SER A 110 6.09 15.20 1.45
C SER A 110 7.23 14.22 1.16
N PHE A 111 6.90 12.94 1.07
CA PHE A 111 7.86 11.94 0.66
C PHE A 111 8.23 12.17 -0.81
N THR A 112 9.49 12.52 -1.03
CA THR A 112 10.06 12.76 -2.35
C THR A 112 11.33 11.95 -2.53
N LYS A 113 11.72 11.78 -3.79
CA LYS A 113 13.00 11.17 -4.13
C LYS A 113 14.10 12.23 -4.00
N PRO A 114 15.28 11.92 -3.43
CA PRO A 114 16.41 12.86 -3.38
C PRO A 114 16.82 13.26 -4.78
N ALA A 115 17.13 14.54 -4.97
CA ALA A 115 17.57 15.07 -6.26
C ALA A 115 18.98 14.55 -6.62
N GLN A 116 19.86 14.49 -5.62
CA GLN A 116 21.20 13.92 -5.76
C GLN A 116 21.36 12.70 -4.85
N HIS A 117 21.82 11.61 -5.43
CA HIS A 117 22.02 10.38 -4.69
C HIS A 117 23.10 9.52 -5.35
N ARG A 118 23.72 8.67 -4.54
CA ARG A 118 24.68 7.65 -4.98
C ARG A 118 24.35 6.32 -4.34
N LEU A 119 24.81 5.26 -4.93
CA LEU A 119 24.64 3.90 -4.42
C LEU A 119 25.99 3.32 -4.06
N VAL A 120 26.22 3.00 -2.79
CA VAL A 120 27.33 2.15 -2.38
C VAL A 120 26.95 0.72 -2.70
N VAL A 121 27.81 0.03 -3.43
CA VAL A 121 27.68 -1.37 -3.76
C VAL A 121 28.89 -2.11 -3.20
N ARG A 122 28.69 -3.23 -2.50
CA ARG A 122 29.73 -4.14 -2.03
C ARG A 122 29.42 -5.57 -2.48
N ILE A 123 30.40 -6.18 -3.12
CA ILE A 123 30.33 -7.56 -3.61
C ILE A 123 31.67 -8.22 -3.29
N GLY A 124 31.68 -9.16 -2.36
CA GLY A 124 32.93 -9.70 -1.81
C GLY A 124 33.81 -8.58 -1.26
N ASP A 125 35.04 -8.51 -1.72
CA ASP A 125 36.02 -7.48 -1.35
C ASP A 125 35.90 -6.17 -2.16
N THR A 126 35.12 -6.18 -3.22
CA THR A 126 34.93 -5.01 -4.09
C THR A 126 33.88 -4.08 -3.51
N ARG A 127 34.25 -2.81 -3.37
CA ARG A 127 33.35 -1.73 -2.95
C ARG A 127 33.43 -0.57 -3.95
N ALA A 128 32.27 -0.09 -4.39
CA ALA A 128 32.18 1.07 -5.26
C ALA A 128 31.07 2.02 -4.79
N LEU A 129 31.21 3.30 -5.17
CA LEU A 129 30.20 4.34 -4.99
C LEU A 129 29.77 4.78 -6.40
N LEU A 130 28.53 4.45 -6.76
CA LEU A 130 28.01 4.63 -8.11
C LEU A 130 27.03 5.80 -8.18
N ALA A 131 27.22 6.68 -9.16
CA ALA A 131 26.18 7.59 -9.60
C ALA A 131 25.21 6.89 -10.57
N PRO A 132 24.00 7.43 -10.82
CA PRO A 132 23.11 6.90 -11.84
C PRO A 132 23.78 6.78 -13.22
N GLY A 133 23.67 5.62 -13.85
CA GLY A 133 24.29 5.27 -15.09
C GLY A 133 25.70 4.67 -14.96
N GLU A 134 26.31 4.68 -13.78
CA GLU A 134 27.67 4.16 -13.61
C GLU A 134 27.69 2.63 -13.46
N PRO A 135 28.60 1.96 -14.16
CA PRO A 135 28.83 0.52 -14.06
C PRO A 135 29.90 0.18 -13.01
N ILE A 136 29.82 -1.05 -12.51
CA ILE A 136 30.90 -1.73 -11.79
C ILE A 136 31.14 -3.10 -12.43
N ALA A 137 32.37 -3.37 -12.83
CA ALA A 137 32.78 -4.67 -13.30
C ALA A 137 33.00 -5.60 -12.08
N ILE A 138 32.45 -6.79 -12.14
CA ILE A 138 32.62 -7.85 -11.16
C ILE A 138 32.80 -9.17 -11.90
N ASP A 139 33.30 -10.19 -11.21
CA ASP A 139 33.45 -11.49 -11.84
C ASP A 139 32.14 -11.94 -12.49
N GLY A 140 32.22 -12.41 -13.73
CA GLY A 140 31.08 -12.91 -14.49
C GLY A 140 30.16 -11.85 -15.09
N GLY A 141 30.46 -10.53 -14.99
CA GLY A 141 29.66 -9.52 -15.68
C GLY A 141 29.83 -8.10 -15.17
N VAL A 142 28.84 -7.27 -15.50
CA VAL A 142 28.81 -5.84 -15.15
C VAL A 142 27.48 -5.53 -14.46
N LEU A 143 27.52 -4.89 -13.31
CA LEU A 143 26.35 -4.34 -12.63
C LEU A 143 26.31 -2.83 -12.86
N VAL A 144 25.16 -2.32 -13.33
CA VAL A 144 24.95 -0.89 -13.59
C VAL A 144 23.89 -0.36 -12.64
N TYR A 145 24.15 0.78 -12.01
CA TYR A 145 23.14 1.52 -11.26
C TYR A 145 22.37 2.43 -12.22
N GLU A 146 21.20 2.00 -12.68
CA GLU A 146 20.40 2.76 -13.65
C GLU A 146 19.74 4.00 -13.05
N GLY A 147 19.48 4.00 -11.74
CA GLY A 147 18.86 5.13 -11.03
C GLY A 147 17.99 4.74 -9.86
N LEU A 148 17.32 5.72 -9.28
CA LEU A 148 16.49 5.53 -8.09
C LEU A 148 15.01 5.54 -8.46
N ARG A 149 14.30 4.50 -8.02
CA ARG A 149 12.84 4.39 -7.99
C ARG A 149 12.35 4.51 -6.56
N THR A 150 11.06 4.65 -6.40
CA THR A 150 10.36 4.54 -5.12
C THR A 150 9.43 3.34 -5.14
N TRP A 151 9.13 2.80 -3.99
CA TRP A 151 8.14 1.74 -3.83
C TRP A 151 7.10 2.12 -2.78
N MET A 152 5.92 1.55 -2.87
CA MET A 152 4.86 1.69 -1.89
C MET A 152 4.20 0.34 -1.67
N GLY A 153 3.94 0.02 -0.41
CA GLY A 153 3.17 -1.16 -0.04
C GLY A 153 1.67 -0.86 -0.15
N TYR A 154 0.91 -1.85 -0.57
CA TYR A 154 -0.54 -1.82 -0.58
C TYR A 154 -1.10 -2.96 0.26
N ARG A 155 -2.26 -2.74 0.85
CA ARG A 155 -3.05 -3.79 1.46
C ARG A 155 -4.24 -4.08 0.57
N VAL A 156 -4.29 -5.29 0.06
CA VAL A 156 -5.41 -5.78 -0.75
C VAL A 156 -6.33 -6.61 0.14
N THR A 157 -7.62 -6.30 0.12
CA THR A 157 -8.64 -7.04 0.84
C THR A 157 -9.76 -7.44 -0.12
N HIS A 158 -10.21 -8.67 0.04
CA HIS A 158 -11.39 -9.18 -0.63
C HIS A 158 -12.25 -9.88 0.42
N ASP A 159 -13.48 -9.40 0.58
CA ASP A 159 -14.41 -9.98 1.56
C ASP A 159 -15.71 -10.39 0.85
N PRO A 160 -15.84 -11.66 0.48
CA PRO A 160 -17.05 -12.19 -0.16
C PRO A 160 -18.22 -12.34 0.82
N THR A 161 -18.00 -12.17 2.14
CA THR A 161 -19.04 -12.37 3.15
C THR A 161 -19.89 -11.13 3.41
N LEU A 162 -19.45 -9.94 2.95
CA LEU A 162 -20.16 -8.68 3.14
C LEU A 162 -21.64 -8.71 2.70
N PRO A 163 -22.01 -9.24 1.53
CA PRO A 163 -23.42 -9.32 1.12
C PRO A 163 -24.25 -10.23 2.07
N TRP A 164 -23.65 -11.33 2.52
CA TRP A 164 -24.30 -12.26 3.44
C TRP A 164 -24.52 -11.65 4.83
N LEU A 165 -23.54 -10.90 5.31
CA LEU A 165 -23.64 -10.17 6.57
C LEU A 165 -24.76 -9.11 6.50
N LEU A 166 -24.86 -8.38 5.39
CA LEU A 166 -25.95 -7.41 5.17
C LEU A 166 -27.30 -8.12 5.15
N GLY A 167 -27.43 -9.22 4.41
CA GLY A 167 -28.65 -10.03 4.37
C GLY A 167 -29.07 -10.53 5.74
N ALA A 168 -28.15 -11.10 6.50
CA ALA A 168 -28.39 -11.57 7.85
C ALA A 168 -28.82 -10.43 8.80
N SER A 169 -28.19 -9.26 8.69
CA SER A 169 -28.54 -8.08 9.49
C SER A 169 -29.95 -7.57 9.20
N LEU A 170 -30.35 -7.55 7.92
CA LEU A 170 -31.72 -7.18 7.52
C LEU A 170 -32.75 -8.19 8.04
N LEU A 171 -32.47 -9.48 7.92
CA LEU A 171 -33.35 -10.52 8.46
C LEU A 171 -33.50 -10.41 9.96
N ALA A 172 -32.41 -10.15 10.70
CA ALA A 172 -32.48 -9.94 12.13
C ALA A 172 -33.33 -8.71 12.52
N ALA A 173 -33.17 -7.60 11.78
CA ALA A 173 -33.98 -6.39 12.00
C ALA A 173 -35.46 -6.64 11.71
N LEU A 174 -35.80 -7.35 10.64
CA LEU A 174 -37.17 -7.71 10.29
C LEU A 174 -37.80 -8.66 11.33
N ALA A 175 -37.04 -9.67 11.77
CA ALA A 175 -37.52 -10.59 12.84
C ALA A 175 -37.78 -9.85 14.13
N MET A 176 -36.94 -8.91 14.51
CA MET A 176 -37.13 -8.09 15.71
C MET A 176 -38.34 -7.16 15.55
N ALA A 177 -38.49 -6.50 14.41
CA ALA A 177 -39.66 -5.69 14.12
C ALA A 177 -40.98 -6.50 14.20
N TRP A 178 -40.97 -7.70 13.60
CA TRP A 178 -42.12 -8.63 13.69
C TRP A 178 -42.39 -9.05 15.12
N HIS A 179 -41.38 -9.43 15.87
CA HIS A 179 -41.55 -9.81 17.28
C HIS A 179 -42.24 -8.71 18.11
N TYR A 180 -41.74 -7.46 17.97
CA TYR A 180 -42.35 -6.36 18.71
C TYR A 180 -43.75 -6.01 18.22
N ALA A 181 -44.00 -6.04 16.92
CA ALA A 181 -45.33 -5.81 16.37
C ALA A 181 -46.34 -6.84 16.89
N ALA A 182 -45.98 -8.11 16.89
CA ALA A 182 -46.81 -9.19 17.45
C ALA A 182 -47.07 -9.00 18.97
N LYS A 183 -46.03 -8.62 19.73
CA LYS A 183 -46.16 -8.35 21.17
C LYS A 183 -47.09 -7.15 21.45
N PHE A 184 -46.98 -6.07 20.70
CA PHE A 184 -47.88 -4.92 20.88
C PHE A 184 -49.31 -5.21 20.42
N ALA A 185 -49.49 -5.97 19.34
CA ALA A 185 -50.83 -6.42 18.92
C ALA A 185 -51.52 -7.29 19.96
N ALA A 186 -50.75 -8.21 20.60
CA ALA A 186 -51.29 -9.05 21.69
C ALA A 186 -51.59 -8.27 22.99
N ALA A 187 -50.88 -7.17 23.23
CA ALA A 187 -51.09 -6.31 24.41
C ALA A 187 -52.20 -5.28 24.22
N ALA A 188 -52.78 -5.12 23.02
CA ALA A 188 -53.87 -4.18 22.75
C ALA A 188 -55.13 -4.66 23.53
N PRO A 189 -55.73 -3.83 24.42
CA PRO A 189 -56.93 -4.23 25.16
C PRO A 189 -58.06 -4.52 24.20
N ALA A 190 -58.76 -5.66 24.43
CA ALA A 190 -59.98 -6.00 23.69
C ALA A 190 -60.96 -4.81 23.81
N ARG A 191 -61.30 -4.19 22.68
CA ARG A 191 -62.32 -3.16 22.62
C ARG A 191 -63.63 -3.79 23.07
N THR A 192 -64.00 -3.62 24.33
CA THR A 192 -65.32 -3.96 24.80
C THR A 192 -66.32 -3.10 24.04
N LEU A 193 -66.93 -3.66 23.04
CA LEU A 193 -68.14 -3.13 22.48
C LEU A 193 -69.17 -3.22 23.59
N ASN A 194 -69.50 -2.05 24.15
CA ASN A 194 -70.61 -1.90 25.13
C ASN A 194 -71.92 -2.11 24.35
N PRO A 195 -72.65 -3.23 24.51
CA PRO A 195 -73.93 -3.38 23.85
C PRO A 195 -74.98 -2.76 24.77
N GLY A 196 -75.50 -1.66 24.29
CA GLY A 196 -76.86 -1.31 24.70
C GLY A 196 -77.02 -0.36 25.84
N VAL A 197 -77.42 0.82 25.49
CA VAL A 197 -78.56 1.41 26.16
C VAL A 197 -79.61 1.66 25.05
N ALA A 198 -80.42 0.59 24.86
CA ALA A 198 -81.79 0.75 24.46
C ALA A 198 -82.55 0.76 25.76
N ASP A 199 -83.17 1.89 26.12
CA ASP A 199 -84.46 1.90 26.71
C ASP A 199 -84.96 3.32 27.03
N ALA A 200 -86.17 3.50 26.59
CA ALA A 200 -87.29 4.34 27.04
C ALA A 200 -87.27 5.84 26.72
#